data_82e63ccbda527beb792542145c7baf0a
#
_entry.id   82e63ccbda527beb792542145c7baf0a
#
_cell.length_a   1.000
_cell.length_b   1.000
_cell.length_c   1.000
_cell.angle_alpha   90.00
_cell.angle_beta   90.00
_cell.angle_gamma   90.00
#
_symmetry.space_group_name_H-M   'P 1'
#
loop_
_entity.id
_entity.type
_entity.pdbx_description
1 polymer ?
#
loop_
_entity_poly.entity_id
_entity_poly.type
_entity_poly.pdbx_seq_one_letter_code
_entity_poly.pdbx_strand_id
1 'polypeptide(L)'
;HPKKNSLVVVMNTYNSIDEEVVVDDIPLNKWLNVMIRVEGHILDVYVNGTIAVRHKLQGVAKQNYGDVWVTANGGFDGELADLRYFDYALNTTEISTIVNNGPDMSQDRPETWPTPHYFALQWYFNNATGR
;
A
#
# COMPACT_ATOMS: atom_id res chain seq x y z
N HIS A 1 9.53 6.63 10.10
CA HIS A 1 10.45 6.53 11.23
C HIS A 1 9.73 6.96 12.52
N PRO A 2 9.76 6.17 13.60
CA PRO A 2 8.90 6.42 14.78
C PRO A 2 9.22 7.70 15.55
N LYS A 3 10.37 8.32 15.35
CA LYS A 3 10.81 9.54 16.06
C LYS A 3 11.13 10.72 15.13
N LYS A 4 11.06 10.51 13.83
CA LYS A 4 11.36 11.53 12.83
C LYS A 4 10.23 11.55 11.82
N ASN A 5 9.95 12.72 11.29
CA ASN A 5 9.01 12.86 10.18
C ASN A 5 9.68 12.44 8.87
N SER A 6 9.96 11.15 8.74
CA SER A 6 10.63 10.58 7.57
C SER A 6 10.07 9.21 7.20
N LEU A 7 10.04 8.92 5.91
CA LEU A 7 9.79 7.60 5.36
C LEU A 7 11.11 6.88 5.19
N VAL A 8 11.19 5.64 5.64
CA VAL A 8 12.35 4.78 5.44
C VAL A 8 11.92 3.61 4.56
N VAL A 9 12.59 3.46 3.43
CA VAL A 9 12.45 2.31 2.55
C VAL A 9 13.66 1.41 2.76
N VAL A 10 13.42 0.16 3.12
CA VAL A 10 14.48 -0.83 3.32
C VAL A 10 14.41 -1.85 2.21
N MET A 11 15.51 -2.08 1.53
CA MET A 11 15.60 -3.01 0.40
C MET A 11 16.73 -4.02 0.61
N ASN A 12 16.42 -5.29 0.43
CA ASN A 12 17.45 -6.33 0.36
C ASN A 12 17.87 -6.56 -1.08
N THR A 13 19.17 -6.49 -1.32
CA THR A 13 19.78 -6.81 -2.60
C THR A 13 20.63 -8.07 -2.50
N TYR A 14 21.12 -8.60 -3.62
CA TYR A 14 22.04 -9.73 -3.60
C TYR A 14 23.40 -9.39 -2.99
N ASN A 15 23.77 -8.11 -2.97
CA ASN A 15 25.07 -7.65 -2.49
C ASN A 15 24.99 -6.96 -1.10
N SER A 16 23.80 -6.54 -0.67
CA SER A 16 23.61 -5.85 0.60
C SER A 16 22.30 -6.25 1.25
N ILE A 17 22.31 -6.37 2.57
CA ILE A 17 21.13 -6.60 3.39
C ILE A 17 20.77 -5.28 4.06
N ASP A 18 19.46 -5.00 4.17
CA ASP A 18 18.91 -3.82 4.84
C ASP A 18 19.47 -2.49 4.31
N GLU A 19 19.51 -2.36 2.98
CA GLU A 19 19.91 -1.10 2.34
C GLU A 19 18.78 -0.07 2.53
N GLU A 20 19.06 0.97 3.33
CA GLU A 20 18.08 1.98 3.73
C GLU A 20 18.11 3.20 2.81
N VAL A 21 16.92 3.65 2.43
CA VAL A 21 16.70 4.89 1.71
C VAL A 21 15.73 5.75 2.51
N VAL A 22 16.16 6.94 2.90
CA VAL A 22 15.40 7.83 3.77
C VAL A 22 14.87 9.02 2.98
N VAL A 23 13.61 9.30 3.14
CA VAL A 23 12.95 10.52 2.66
C VAL A 23 12.55 11.34 3.87
N ASP A 24 13.22 12.46 4.09
CA ASP A 24 12.93 13.35 5.20
C ASP A 24 11.80 14.34 4.88
N ASP A 25 11.32 15.02 5.90
CA ASP A 25 10.34 16.11 5.81
C ASP A 25 9.03 15.75 5.11
N ILE A 26 8.48 14.58 5.44
CA ILE A 26 7.20 14.13 4.89
C ILE A 26 6.08 15.03 5.41
N PRO A 27 5.19 15.52 4.52
CA PRO A 27 4.02 16.29 4.92
C PRO A 27 3.12 15.49 5.87
N LEU A 28 2.69 16.12 6.96
CA LEU A 28 1.77 15.53 7.95
C LEU A 28 0.34 16.06 7.78
N ASN A 29 -0.62 15.33 8.35
CA ASN A 29 -2.04 15.70 8.39
C ASN A 29 -2.69 15.95 7.01
N LYS A 30 -2.22 15.24 6.00
CA LYS A 30 -2.82 15.24 4.66
C LYS A 30 -2.52 13.94 3.93
N TRP A 31 -3.36 13.61 2.97
CA TRP A 31 -3.11 12.49 2.07
C TRP A 31 -1.81 12.68 1.31
N LEU A 32 -1.03 11.63 1.28
CA LEU A 32 0.27 11.59 0.63
C LEU A 32 0.31 10.38 -0.30
N ASN A 33 0.57 10.61 -1.58
CA ASN A 33 0.83 9.52 -2.49
C ASN A 33 2.31 9.15 -2.40
N VAL A 34 2.60 7.91 -2.09
CA VAL A 34 3.96 7.37 -2.05
C VAL A 34 4.07 6.23 -3.05
N MET A 35 5.05 6.29 -3.94
CA MET A 35 5.38 5.20 -4.85
C MET A 35 6.85 4.84 -4.72
N ILE A 36 7.12 3.55 -4.69
CA ILE A 36 8.45 2.98 -4.71
C ILE A 36 8.60 2.26 -6.04
N ARG A 37 9.50 2.74 -6.88
CA ARG A 37 9.79 2.18 -8.20
C ARG A 37 11.19 1.63 -8.21
N VAL A 38 11.32 0.37 -8.60
CA VAL A 38 12.62 -0.29 -8.74
C VAL A 38 12.79 -0.72 -10.19
N GLU A 39 13.89 -0.31 -10.80
CA GLU A 39 14.26 -0.70 -12.15
C GLU A 39 15.76 -1.01 -12.19
N GLY A 40 16.11 -2.27 -12.39
CA GLY A 40 17.48 -2.74 -12.33
C GLY A 40 18.15 -2.46 -10.98
N HIS A 41 19.07 -1.51 -10.95
CA HIS A 41 19.80 -1.06 -9.75
C HIS A 41 19.33 0.30 -9.23
N ILE A 42 18.29 0.85 -9.79
CA ILE A 42 17.77 2.16 -9.40
C ILE A 42 16.48 1.99 -8.60
N LEU A 43 16.48 2.56 -7.41
CA LEU A 43 15.30 2.70 -6.57
C LEU A 43 14.90 4.18 -6.53
N ASP A 44 13.71 4.48 -7.03
CA ASP A 44 13.13 5.81 -6.99
C ASP A 44 11.98 5.82 -5.97
N VAL A 45 11.98 6.79 -5.10
CA VAL A 45 10.86 7.09 -4.21
C VAL A 45 10.18 8.35 -4.68
N TYR A 46 8.91 8.22 -5.05
CA TYR A 46 8.07 9.34 -5.45
C TYR A 46 7.16 9.74 -4.30
N VAL A 47 7.04 11.05 -4.13
CA VAL A 47 6.10 11.67 -3.21
C VAL A 47 5.22 12.63 -4.01
N ASN A 48 3.91 12.37 -4.02
CA ASN A 48 2.94 13.14 -4.82
C ASN A 48 3.34 13.28 -6.31
N GLY A 49 3.87 12.20 -6.90
CA GLY A 49 4.28 12.14 -8.30
C GLY A 49 5.62 12.79 -8.64
N THR A 50 6.32 13.34 -7.65
CA THR A 50 7.66 13.90 -7.82
C THR A 50 8.70 12.98 -7.19
N ILE A 51 9.85 12.80 -7.86
CA ILE A 51 10.95 12.02 -7.30
C ILE A 51 11.49 12.77 -6.08
N ALA A 52 11.30 12.19 -4.90
CA ALA A 52 11.87 12.70 -3.65
C ALA A 52 13.31 12.22 -3.47
N VAL A 53 13.57 10.95 -3.74
CA VAL A 53 14.90 10.34 -3.65
C VAL A 53 15.09 9.37 -4.81
N ARG A 54 16.29 9.43 -5.41
CA ARG A 54 16.79 8.40 -6.32
C ARG A 54 18.03 7.77 -5.72
N HIS A 55 17.99 6.48 -5.49
CA HIS A 55 19.08 5.73 -4.88
C HIS A 55 19.57 4.63 -5.82
N LYS A 56 20.91 4.51 -5.94
CA LYS A 56 21.53 3.42 -6.67
C LYS A 56 21.81 2.27 -5.71
N LEU A 57 21.07 1.20 -5.86
CA LEU A 57 21.23 -0.03 -5.09
C LEU A 57 22.61 -0.67 -5.33
N GLN A 58 23.19 -1.28 -4.32
CA GLN A 58 24.46 -2.00 -4.41
C GLN A 58 24.36 -3.28 -5.21
N GLY A 59 23.16 -3.81 -5.39
CA GLY A 59 22.89 -5.01 -6.18
C GLY A 59 21.48 -5.00 -6.73
N VAL A 60 21.13 -6.05 -7.47
CA VAL A 60 19.74 -6.28 -7.90
C VAL A 60 18.90 -6.59 -6.66
N ALA A 61 17.71 -6.01 -6.59
CA ALA A 61 16.76 -6.26 -5.52
C ALA A 61 16.41 -7.75 -5.45
N LYS A 62 16.40 -8.31 -4.24
CA LYS A 62 15.93 -9.68 -4.01
C LYS A 62 14.41 -9.73 -4.14
N GLN A 63 13.94 -10.77 -4.81
CA GLN A 63 12.52 -11.05 -4.86
C GLN A 63 12.03 -11.49 -3.48
N ASN A 64 10.91 -10.94 -3.04
CA ASN A 64 10.22 -11.36 -1.84
C ASN A 64 9.20 -12.45 -2.20
N TYR A 65 9.31 -13.60 -1.55
CA TYR A 65 8.38 -14.73 -1.68
C TYR A 65 7.45 -14.85 -0.47
N GLY A 66 7.58 -13.96 0.50
CA GLY A 66 6.74 -13.94 1.69
C GLY A 66 5.47 -13.13 1.49
N ASP A 67 4.63 -13.16 2.52
CA ASP A 67 3.37 -12.42 2.57
C ASP A 67 3.60 -10.91 2.62
N VAL A 68 2.60 -10.16 2.15
CA VAL A 68 2.54 -8.71 2.32
C VAL A 68 1.80 -8.39 3.61
N TRP A 69 2.48 -7.74 4.53
CA TRP A 69 1.93 -7.29 5.80
C TRP A 69 1.71 -5.79 5.76
N VAL A 70 0.49 -5.37 6.07
CA VAL A 70 0.14 -3.95 6.15
C VAL A 70 -0.02 -3.58 7.62
N THR A 71 0.53 -2.44 8.03
CA THR A 71 0.47 -1.94 9.41
C THR A 71 0.99 -2.92 10.48
N ALA A 72 1.98 -3.74 10.13
CA ALA A 72 2.63 -4.64 11.07
C ALA A 72 3.26 -3.88 12.25
N ASN A 73 3.48 -4.57 13.37
CA ASN A 73 4.13 -4.03 14.57
C ASN A 73 3.47 -2.77 15.17
N GLY A 74 2.15 -2.70 15.11
CA GLY A 74 1.38 -1.59 15.69
C GLY A 74 1.10 -0.45 14.71
N GLY A 75 1.61 -0.53 13.49
CA GLY A 75 1.28 0.42 12.42
C GLY A 75 1.80 1.83 12.65
N PHE A 76 1.08 2.80 12.13
CA PHE A 76 1.29 4.23 12.31
C PHE A 76 -0.05 4.91 12.63
N ASP A 77 0.01 6.07 13.25
CA ASP A 77 -1.18 6.88 13.51
C ASP A 77 -1.60 7.59 12.22
N GLY A 78 -2.59 7.01 11.52
CA GLY A 78 -3.04 7.49 10.23
C GLY A 78 -3.88 6.47 9.48
N GLU A 79 -4.21 6.81 8.24
CA GLU A 79 -5.02 5.99 7.34
C GLU A 79 -4.19 5.57 6.13
N LEU A 80 -4.49 4.40 5.58
CA LEU A 80 -3.91 3.88 4.35
C LEU A 80 -5.03 3.60 3.36
N ALA A 81 -4.88 4.07 2.13
CA ALA A 81 -5.79 3.80 1.03
C ALA A 81 -5.04 3.34 -0.20
N ASP A 82 -5.68 2.51 -1.01
CA ASP A 82 -5.26 2.17 -2.38
C ASP A 82 -3.85 1.57 -2.48
N LEU A 83 -3.57 0.54 -1.66
CA LEU A 83 -2.32 -0.19 -1.77
C LEU A 83 -2.29 -1.02 -3.06
N ARG A 84 -1.34 -0.73 -3.96
CA ARG A 84 -1.18 -1.40 -5.25
C ARG A 84 0.22 -1.95 -5.42
N TYR A 85 0.32 -3.09 -6.07
CA TYR A 85 1.57 -3.68 -6.54
C TYR A 85 1.55 -3.80 -8.07
N PHE A 86 2.66 -3.46 -8.69
CA PHE A 86 2.87 -3.62 -10.12
C PHE A 86 4.12 -4.49 -10.34
N ASP A 87 4.03 -5.46 -11.21
CA ASP A 87 5.13 -6.37 -11.56
C ASP A 87 6.10 -5.79 -12.59
N TYR A 88 5.93 -4.52 -12.93
CA TYR A 88 6.78 -3.75 -13.84
C TYR A 88 7.00 -2.33 -13.31
N ALA A 89 8.05 -1.68 -13.81
CA ALA A 89 8.33 -0.30 -13.45
C ALA A 89 7.41 0.68 -14.18
N LEU A 90 6.54 1.37 -13.43
CA LEU A 90 5.61 2.37 -13.99
C LEU A 90 6.37 3.48 -14.73
N ASN A 91 5.80 3.93 -15.83
CA ASN A 91 6.28 5.11 -16.54
C ASN A 91 5.71 6.41 -15.93
N THR A 92 6.24 7.55 -16.35
CA THR A 92 5.86 8.86 -15.81
C THR A 92 4.38 9.19 -16.02
N THR A 93 3.80 8.78 -17.15
CA THR A 93 2.38 9.03 -17.44
C THR A 93 1.47 8.22 -16.53
N GLU A 94 1.81 6.95 -16.28
CA GLU A 94 1.08 6.08 -15.36
C GLU A 94 1.15 6.62 -13.93
N ILE A 95 2.34 7.05 -13.49
CA ILE A 95 2.54 7.68 -12.19
C ILE A 95 1.66 8.92 -12.05
N SER A 96 1.67 9.81 -13.04
CA SER A 96 0.86 11.03 -13.05
C SER A 96 -0.63 10.73 -13.00
N THR A 97 -1.08 9.71 -13.73
CA THR A 97 -2.48 9.28 -13.73
C THR A 97 -2.93 8.80 -12.35
N ILE A 98 -2.13 7.96 -11.70
CA ILE A 98 -2.43 7.45 -10.36
C ILE A 98 -2.52 8.60 -9.35
N VAL A 99 -1.56 9.54 -9.40
CA VAL A 99 -1.55 10.69 -8.49
C VAL A 99 -2.75 11.60 -8.71
N ASN A 100 -3.13 11.85 -9.96
CA ASN A 100 -4.26 12.71 -10.29
C ASN A 100 -5.62 12.09 -9.90
N ASN A 101 -5.72 10.78 -9.87
CA ASN A 101 -6.93 10.09 -9.40
C ASN A 101 -7.13 10.25 -7.88
N GLY A 102 -6.06 10.54 -7.14
CA GLY A 102 -6.11 10.66 -5.69
C GLY A 102 -6.31 9.33 -4.95
N PRO A 103 -6.44 9.38 -3.62
CA PRO A 103 -6.74 8.20 -2.82
C PRO A 103 -8.17 7.71 -3.04
N ASP A 104 -8.36 6.41 -3.06
CA ASP A 104 -9.70 5.83 -3.04
C ASP A 104 -10.30 6.01 -1.64
N MET A 105 -11.26 6.93 -1.55
CA MET A 105 -11.99 7.24 -0.32
C MET A 105 -13.27 6.42 -0.20
N SER A 106 -13.56 5.54 -1.15
CA SER A 106 -14.66 4.60 -1.02
C SER A 106 -14.32 3.68 0.15
N GLN A 107 -15.06 3.81 1.24
CA GLN A 107 -15.08 2.75 2.22
C GLN A 107 -15.78 1.58 1.56
N ASP A 108 -15.03 0.56 1.20
CA ASP A 108 -15.61 -0.77 1.05
C ASP A 108 -16.22 -1.09 2.42
N ARG A 109 -17.50 -0.72 2.57
CA ARG A 109 -18.28 -1.33 3.64
C ARG A 109 -18.10 -2.82 3.38
N PRO A 110 -17.58 -3.60 4.36
CA PRO A 110 -17.60 -5.03 4.22
C PRO A 110 -19.02 -5.34 3.79
N GLU A 111 -19.18 -5.90 2.59
CA GLU A 111 -20.49 -6.32 2.09
C GLU A 111 -21.15 -6.93 3.30
N THR A 112 -22.24 -6.31 3.75
CA THR A 112 -22.93 -6.76 4.97
C THR A 112 -23.00 -8.24 4.82
N TRP A 113 -22.28 -8.97 5.64
CA TRP A 113 -22.19 -10.43 5.60
C TRP A 113 -23.60 -10.86 5.26
N PRO A 114 -23.86 -11.52 4.11
CA PRO A 114 -25.20 -11.87 3.78
C PRO A 114 -25.70 -12.60 5.02
N THR A 115 -26.58 -11.94 5.77
CA THR A 115 -27.13 -12.53 7.00
C THR A 115 -27.59 -13.88 6.55
N PRO A 116 -27.01 -14.97 7.04
CA PRO A 116 -27.32 -16.27 6.53
C PRO A 116 -28.84 -16.37 6.49
N HIS A 117 -29.44 -16.76 5.38
CA HIS A 117 -30.90 -16.76 5.20
C HIS A 117 -31.68 -17.34 6.38
N TYR A 118 -31.03 -18.20 7.17
CA TYR A 118 -31.59 -18.79 8.38
C TYR A 118 -31.71 -17.81 9.59
N PHE A 119 -31.06 -16.64 9.58
CA PHE A 119 -31.27 -15.56 10.54
C PHE A 119 -32.27 -14.51 10.06
N ALA A 120 -32.69 -14.53 8.82
CA ALA A 120 -33.73 -13.65 8.32
C ALA A 120 -35.10 -14.13 8.84
N LEU A 121 -35.89 -13.22 9.37
CA LEU A 121 -37.28 -13.51 9.76
C LEU A 121 -38.06 -14.21 8.63
N GLN A 122 -37.76 -13.87 7.38
CA GLN A 122 -38.31 -14.43 6.19
C GLN A 122 -38.02 -15.94 6.03
N TRP A 123 -36.83 -16.41 6.46
CA TRP A 123 -36.50 -17.83 6.51
C TRP A 123 -37.36 -18.57 7.54
N TYR A 124 -37.58 -17.94 8.71
CA TYR A 124 -38.36 -18.51 9.78
C TYR A 124 -39.83 -18.70 9.36
N PHE A 125 -40.41 -17.71 8.71
CA PHE A 125 -41.80 -17.78 8.23
C PHE A 125 -41.98 -18.76 7.05
N ASN A 126 -41.01 -18.88 6.14
CA ASN A 126 -41.07 -19.82 5.04
C ASN A 126 -40.93 -21.29 5.49
N ASN A 127 -40.21 -21.55 6.57
CA ASN A 127 -40.08 -22.90 7.13
C ASN A 127 -41.21 -23.25 8.13
N ALA A 128 -41.88 -22.27 8.72
CA ALA A 128 -42.98 -22.48 9.63
C ALA A 128 -44.31 -22.79 8.92
N THR A 129 -44.42 -22.45 7.64
CA THR A 129 -45.59 -22.73 6.79
C THR A 129 -45.45 -24.01 5.99
N GLY A 130 -44.83 -25.05 6.53
CA GLY A 130 -44.57 -26.34 5.89
C GLY A 130 -45.68 -26.76 4.92
N ARG A 131 -45.48 -26.43 3.67
CA ARG A 131 -46.13 -27.00 2.51
C ARG A 131 -45.14 -27.09 1.38
#